data_8f1760ff6dcdcf144cbb852b260a287f
#
_entry.id   8f1760ff6dcdcf144cbb852b260a287f
#
_cell.length_a   1.000
_cell.length_b   1.000
_cell.length_c   1.000
_cell.angle_alpha   90.00
_cell.angle_beta   90.00
_cell.angle_gamma   90.00
#
_symmetry.space_group_name_H-M   'P 1'
#
loop_
_entity.id
_entity.type
_entity.pdbx_description
1 polymer ?
#
loop_
_entity_poly.entity_id
_entity_poly.type
_entity_poly.pdbx_seq_one_letter_code
_entity_poly.pdbx_strand_id
1 'polypeptide(L)'
;MSKELKLDVMNNKNDLIEGTFCHSLFERSFFDEKLLSDLINNSGAFLKENECDKDVLNLLSWIVNGVDQCFTSHNDENDYYLIENYSVALENRWVLLWRSRIDKIIGGK
;
A
#
# COMPACT_ATOMS: atom_id res chain seq x y z
N MET A 1 -11.16 2.89 -19.34
CA MET A 1 -10.68 3.74 -18.22
C MET A 1 -10.71 2.98 -16.90
N SER A 2 -11.90 2.58 -16.42
CA SER A 2 -11.99 1.84 -15.14
C SER A 2 -11.20 0.54 -15.12
N LYS A 3 -11.14 -0.19 -16.24
CA LYS A 3 -10.36 -1.43 -16.32
C LYS A 3 -8.86 -1.18 -16.12
N GLU A 4 -8.35 -0.07 -16.66
CA GLU A 4 -6.94 0.26 -16.53
C GLU A 4 -6.60 0.66 -15.10
N LEU A 5 -7.47 1.43 -14.45
CA LEU A 5 -7.29 1.80 -13.05
C LEU A 5 -7.29 0.56 -12.17
N LYS A 6 -8.24 -0.35 -12.39
CA LYS A 6 -8.31 -1.58 -11.61
C LYS A 6 -7.07 -2.43 -11.82
N LEU A 7 -6.62 -2.58 -13.07
CA LEU A 7 -5.43 -3.37 -13.36
C LEU A 7 -4.20 -2.80 -12.68
N ASP A 8 -4.00 -1.49 -12.77
CA ASP A 8 -2.86 -0.83 -12.13
C ASP A 8 -2.87 -1.05 -10.62
N VAL A 9 -4.03 -0.94 -9.99
CA VAL A 9 -4.19 -1.18 -8.56
C VAL A 9 -3.92 -2.65 -8.23
N MET A 10 -4.55 -3.57 -8.96
CA MET A 10 -4.46 -5.01 -8.67
C MET A 10 -3.09 -5.61 -8.98
N ASN A 11 -2.28 -4.96 -9.81
CA ASN A 11 -0.90 -5.40 -10.03
C ASN A 11 -0.10 -5.43 -8.74
N ASN A 12 -0.48 -4.63 -7.74
CA ASN A 12 0.15 -4.67 -6.42
C ASN A 12 -0.03 -6.00 -5.69
N LYS A 13 -1.04 -6.77 -6.04
CA LYS A 13 -1.27 -8.07 -5.39
C LYS A 13 -0.18 -9.08 -5.74
N ASN A 14 0.44 -8.92 -6.90
CA ASN A 14 1.60 -9.73 -7.27
C ASN A 14 2.86 -8.90 -7.03
N ASP A 15 3.51 -9.14 -5.91
CA ASP A 15 4.69 -8.36 -5.50
C ASP A 15 5.92 -8.59 -6.38
N LEU A 16 5.82 -9.48 -7.36
CA LEU A 16 6.88 -9.68 -8.34
C LEU A 16 6.78 -8.74 -9.53
N ILE A 17 5.68 -7.98 -9.66
CA ILE A 17 5.51 -7.02 -10.76
C ILE A 17 6.25 -5.73 -10.41
N GLU A 18 7.31 -5.43 -11.16
CA GLU A 18 8.09 -4.20 -10.97
C GLU A 18 7.23 -2.98 -11.27
N GLY A 19 7.56 -1.88 -10.62
CA GLY A 19 6.85 -0.61 -10.79
C GLY A 19 5.67 -0.44 -9.87
N THR A 20 5.33 -1.45 -9.06
CA THR A 20 4.27 -1.32 -8.07
C THR A 20 4.85 -0.96 -6.70
N PHE A 21 4.01 -0.36 -5.86
CA PHE A 21 4.40 -0.05 -4.48
C PHE A 21 4.78 -1.32 -3.71
N CYS A 22 3.97 -2.37 -3.86
CA CYS A 22 4.21 -3.62 -3.13
C CYS A 22 5.51 -4.29 -3.54
N HIS A 23 5.84 -4.27 -4.84
CA HIS A 23 7.13 -4.79 -5.30
C HIS A 23 8.27 -4.00 -4.66
N SER A 24 8.16 -2.67 -4.67
CA SER A 24 9.20 -1.81 -4.11
C SER A 24 9.44 -2.13 -2.63
N LEU A 25 8.38 -2.23 -1.83
CA LEU A 25 8.53 -2.45 -0.40
C LEU A 25 8.85 -3.89 -0.05
N PHE A 26 8.09 -4.85 -0.60
CA PHE A 26 8.20 -6.25 -0.18
C PHE A 26 9.42 -6.96 -0.77
N GLU A 27 9.77 -6.65 -2.01
CA GLU A 27 10.88 -7.32 -2.70
C GLU A 27 12.18 -6.51 -2.65
N ARG A 28 12.09 -5.19 -2.65
CA ARG A 28 13.27 -4.33 -2.68
C ARG A 28 13.53 -3.59 -1.36
N SER A 29 12.65 -3.75 -0.40
CA SER A 29 12.76 -3.12 0.93
C SER A 29 12.83 -1.59 0.88
N PHE A 30 12.23 -0.99 -0.15
CA PHE A 30 12.21 0.45 -0.33
C PHE A 30 10.77 0.97 -0.27
N PHE A 31 10.49 1.88 0.67
CA PHE A 31 9.17 2.48 0.82
C PHE A 31 9.04 3.66 -0.13
N ASP A 32 8.39 3.44 -1.28
CA ASP A 32 8.21 4.46 -2.30
C ASP A 32 6.90 5.20 -2.09
N GLU A 33 6.98 6.39 -1.47
CA GLU A 33 5.79 7.16 -1.13
C GLU A 33 5.03 7.66 -2.37
N LYS A 34 5.74 7.90 -3.47
CA LYS A 34 5.09 8.32 -4.71
C LYS A 34 4.21 7.22 -5.27
N LEU A 35 4.74 6.00 -5.31
CA LEU A 35 3.96 4.84 -5.77
C LEU A 35 2.77 4.58 -4.86
N LEU A 36 2.94 4.76 -3.54
CA LEU A 36 1.85 4.61 -2.59
C LEU A 36 0.78 5.68 -2.81
N SER A 37 1.19 6.92 -3.01
CA SER A 37 0.26 8.02 -3.30
C SER A 37 -0.55 7.73 -4.56
N ASP A 38 0.12 7.28 -5.62
CA ASP A 38 -0.55 6.93 -6.88
C ASP A 38 -1.54 5.77 -6.67
N LEU A 39 -1.14 4.76 -5.91
CA LEU A 39 -2.01 3.62 -5.59
C LEU A 39 -3.27 4.08 -4.86
N ILE A 40 -3.12 4.93 -3.86
CA ILE A 40 -4.25 5.43 -3.07
C ILE A 40 -5.18 6.28 -3.95
N ASN A 41 -4.60 7.17 -4.76
CA ASN A 41 -5.39 8.03 -5.65
C ASN A 41 -6.15 7.21 -6.69
N ASN A 42 -5.49 6.23 -7.30
CA ASN A 42 -6.12 5.37 -8.31
C ASN A 42 -7.21 4.51 -7.69
N SER A 43 -6.97 3.98 -6.50
CA SER A 43 -7.97 3.17 -5.78
C SER A 43 -9.19 4.03 -5.43
N GLY A 44 -8.97 5.24 -4.92
CA GLY A 44 -10.07 6.14 -4.60
C GLY A 44 -10.88 6.52 -5.82
N ALA A 45 -10.22 6.82 -6.94
CA ALA A 45 -10.90 7.17 -8.19
C ALA A 45 -11.73 5.99 -8.71
N PHE A 46 -11.15 4.78 -8.69
CA PHE A 46 -11.86 3.59 -9.13
C PHE A 46 -13.09 3.31 -8.27
N LEU A 47 -12.94 3.42 -6.95
CA LEU A 47 -14.02 3.10 -6.01
C LEU A 47 -15.14 4.15 -5.98
N LYS A 48 -14.92 5.36 -6.51
CA LYS A 48 -16.00 6.32 -6.70
C LYS A 48 -17.07 5.79 -7.65
N GLU A 49 -16.65 5.03 -8.66
CA GLU A 49 -17.56 4.46 -9.65
C GLU A 49 -17.92 3.00 -9.36
N ASN A 50 -17.14 2.33 -8.50
CA ASN A 50 -17.26 0.90 -8.23
C ASN A 50 -17.18 0.64 -6.72
N GLU A 51 -18.07 1.25 -5.96
CA GLU A 51 -18.02 1.29 -4.49
C GLU A 51 -17.93 -0.07 -3.79
N CYS A 52 -18.49 -1.08 -4.41
CA CYS A 52 -18.56 -2.41 -3.81
C CYS A 52 -17.56 -3.39 -4.41
N ASP A 53 -16.53 -2.91 -5.09
CA ASP A 53 -15.53 -3.81 -5.66
C ASP A 53 -14.70 -4.44 -4.55
N LYS A 54 -15.03 -5.70 -4.24
CA LYS A 54 -14.40 -6.42 -3.15
C LYS A 54 -12.93 -6.71 -3.40
N ASP A 55 -12.55 -6.89 -4.65
CA ASP A 55 -11.15 -7.18 -4.99
C ASP A 55 -10.25 -6.04 -4.58
N VAL A 56 -10.63 -4.80 -4.92
CA VAL A 56 -9.84 -3.62 -4.57
C VAL A 56 -9.87 -3.37 -3.06
N LEU A 57 -11.04 -3.50 -2.43
CA LEU A 57 -11.16 -3.31 -0.98
C LEU A 57 -10.31 -4.34 -0.22
N ASN A 58 -10.34 -5.60 -0.65
CA ASN A 58 -9.54 -6.65 -0.02
C ASN A 58 -8.05 -6.42 -0.24
N LEU A 59 -7.67 -5.97 -1.42
CA LEU A 59 -6.28 -5.63 -1.71
C LEU A 59 -5.77 -4.54 -0.77
N LEU A 60 -6.55 -3.47 -0.61
CA LEU A 60 -6.15 -2.36 0.26
C LEU A 60 -5.95 -2.83 1.71
N SER A 61 -6.85 -3.68 2.21
CA SER A 61 -6.71 -4.25 3.55
C SER A 61 -5.45 -5.11 3.66
N TRP A 62 -5.18 -5.91 2.64
CA TRP A 62 -3.96 -6.74 2.59
C TRP A 62 -2.70 -5.87 2.58
N ILE A 63 -2.73 -4.76 1.85
CA ILE A 63 -1.59 -3.83 1.81
C ILE A 63 -1.34 -3.21 3.18
N VAL A 64 -2.40 -2.75 3.86
CA VAL A 64 -2.27 -2.16 5.19
C VAL A 64 -1.60 -3.15 6.15
N ASN A 65 -2.10 -4.38 6.17
CA ASN A 65 -1.54 -5.41 7.04
C ASN A 65 -0.09 -5.73 6.69
N GLY A 66 0.23 -5.80 5.40
CA GLY A 66 1.58 -6.08 4.92
C GLY A 66 2.56 -4.96 5.27
N VAL A 67 2.16 -3.70 5.11
CA VAL A 67 3.02 -2.57 5.45
C VAL A 67 3.23 -2.47 6.96
N ASP A 68 2.17 -2.66 7.75
CA ASP A 68 2.32 -2.70 9.21
C ASP A 68 3.31 -3.79 9.62
N GLN A 69 3.23 -4.95 8.99
CA GLN A 69 4.16 -6.04 9.26
C GLN A 69 5.59 -5.67 8.89
N CYS A 70 5.80 -4.96 7.78
CA CYS A 70 7.12 -4.50 7.38
C CYS A 70 7.74 -3.58 8.45
N PHE A 71 6.97 -2.64 8.99
CA PHE A 71 7.48 -1.77 10.04
C PHE A 71 7.73 -2.55 11.34
N THR A 72 6.86 -3.50 11.67
CA THR A 72 7.07 -4.37 12.83
C THR A 72 8.37 -5.16 12.68
N SER A 73 8.58 -5.74 11.50
CA SER A 73 9.80 -6.51 11.23
C SER A 73 11.04 -5.64 11.26
N HIS A 74 10.97 -4.43 10.68
CA HIS A 74 12.10 -3.50 10.71
C HIS A 74 12.52 -3.14 12.13
N ASN A 75 11.56 -2.99 13.03
CA ASN A 75 11.81 -2.58 14.42
C ASN A 75 12.13 -3.77 15.34
N ASP A 76 12.06 -5.00 14.83
CA ASP A 76 12.35 -6.21 15.61
C ASP A 76 13.81 -6.58 15.45
N GLU A 77 14.56 -6.58 16.56
CA GLU A 77 15.99 -6.92 16.58
C GLU A 77 16.28 -8.32 16.06
N ASN A 78 15.31 -9.21 16.15
CA ASN A 78 15.48 -10.61 15.75
C ASN A 78 15.08 -10.88 14.30
N ASP A 79 14.57 -9.86 13.60
CA ASP A 79 14.15 -9.98 12.21
C ASP A 79 15.19 -9.33 11.30
N TYR A 80 15.54 -9.99 10.21
CA TYR A 80 16.53 -9.49 9.28
C TYR A 80 15.97 -8.51 8.25
N TYR A 81 14.64 -8.35 8.18
CA TYR A 81 14.04 -7.42 7.24
C TYR A 81 14.28 -5.97 7.69
N LEU A 82 14.84 -5.16 6.81
CA LEU A 82 15.07 -3.74 7.07
C LEU A 82 14.58 -2.92 5.89
N ILE A 83 13.82 -1.86 6.18
CA ILE A 83 13.40 -0.90 5.16
C ILE A 83 14.58 0.04 4.90
N GLU A 84 15.09 0.05 3.67
CA GLU A 84 16.33 0.79 3.34
C GLU A 84 16.23 2.29 3.60
N ASN A 85 15.08 2.89 3.27
CA ASN A 85 14.87 4.33 3.48
C ASN A 85 14.08 4.64 4.75
N TYR A 86 14.19 3.78 5.74
CA TYR A 86 13.47 3.97 7.01
C TYR A 86 13.87 5.27 7.70
N SER A 87 12.87 5.95 8.27
CA SER A 87 13.09 7.02 9.25
C SER A 87 11.86 7.05 10.14
N VAL A 88 12.00 7.62 11.33
CA VAL A 88 10.86 7.81 12.24
C VAL A 88 9.80 8.68 11.55
N ALA A 89 10.23 9.70 10.80
CA ALA A 89 9.31 10.54 10.04
C ALA A 89 8.52 9.74 9.01
N LEU A 90 9.17 8.81 8.31
CA LEU A 90 8.50 7.95 7.34
C LEU A 90 7.45 7.07 8.02
N GLU A 91 7.80 6.44 9.12
CA GLU A 91 6.86 5.60 9.86
C GLU A 91 5.68 6.42 10.36
N ASN A 92 5.93 7.63 10.87
CA ASN A 92 4.86 8.51 11.32
C ASN A 92 3.94 8.90 10.16
N ARG A 93 4.48 9.18 8.97
CA ARG A 93 3.65 9.48 7.79
C ARG A 93 2.80 8.27 7.40
N TRP A 94 3.35 7.07 7.49
CA TRP A 94 2.57 5.87 7.24
C TRP A 94 1.36 5.79 8.19
N VAL A 95 1.62 5.87 9.48
CA VAL A 95 0.57 5.69 10.50
C VAL A 95 -0.46 6.82 10.46
N LEU A 96 0.01 8.08 10.37
CA LEU A 96 -0.87 9.24 10.53
C LEU A 96 -1.47 9.75 9.23
N LEU A 97 -0.84 9.48 8.09
CA LEU A 97 -1.30 9.98 6.79
C LEU A 97 -1.74 8.86 5.86
N TRP A 98 -0.81 8.01 5.42
CA TRP A 98 -1.09 7.05 4.36
C TRP A 98 -2.08 5.98 4.79
N ARG A 99 -1.81 5.35 5.91
CA ARG A 99 -2.69 4.33 6.45
C ARG A 99 -4.08 4.90 6.73
N SER A 100 -4.14 6.09 7.28
CA SER A 100 -5.41 6.77 7.57
C SER A 100 -6.21 7.02 6.29
N ARG A 101 -5.55 7.43 5.21
CA ARG A 101 -6.21 7.63 3.92
C ARG A 101 -6.78 6.32 3.37
N ILE A 102 -6.02 5.24 3.47
CA ILE A 102 -6.50 3.93 3.02
C ILE A 102 -7.68 3.47 3.88
N ASP A 103 -7.58 3.61 5.20
CA ASP A 103 -8.67 3.22 6.10
C ASP A 103 -9.96 3.98 5.80
N LYS A 104 -9.86 5.25 5.44
CA LYS A 104 -11.03 6.04 5.03
C LYS A 104 -11.66 5.51 3.76
N ILE A 105 -10.85 5.07 2.81
CA ILE A 105 -11.37 4.48 1.57
C ILE A 105 -12.10 3.19 1.88
N ILE A 106 -11.50 2.31 2.69
CA ILE A 106 -12.09 1.01 3.04
C ILE A 106 -13.35 1.19 3.88
N GLY A 107 -13.30 2.06 4.88
CA GLY A 107 -14.37 2.23 5.85
C GLY A 107 -15.33 3.37 5.56
N GLY A 108 -15.05 4.18 4.55
CA GLY A 108 -15.81 5.38 4.24
C GLY A 108 -17.12 5.14 3.50
N LYS A 109 -17.59 3.94 3.57
CA LYS A 109 -18.87 3.56 2.97
C LYS A 109 -20.00 3.77 3.96
#